data_7a998d8176cffb6c84b74b1dbc8791ab
#
_entry.id   7a998d8176cffb6c84b74b1dbc8791ab
#
_cell.length_a   1.000
_cell.length_b   1.000
_cell.length_c   1.000
_cell.angle_alpha   90.00
_cell.angle_beta   90.00
_cell.angle_gamma   90.00
#
_symmetry.space_group_name_H-M   'P 1'
#
loop_
_entity.id
_entity.type
_entity.pdbx_description
1 polymer ?
#
loop_
_entity_poly.entity_id
_entity_poly.type
_entity_poly.pdbx_seq_one_letter_code
_entity_poly.pdbx_strand_id
1 'polypeptide(L)'
;MLHEKVWHPREHNWAFICYTIDSRKTGFDKTCRRAVITLIDTAMQKPIYPCIWSNNNALEMAEFYVSVFPDAEIVDQNSAATVFTISGQRILILNGGNLYRPNPSISLMYLTEDANDVVKIHSKLKEGSMELMPLDSYPFSPKYSWIEDRYGVSWQLYTGDAENIIQKVVPTIMCIGLNNGRAEEVMKFYTSVFPRSEMRGILRYTGEEGEAPGNIMHAEFKILDYLLMIMDSSYPHNFELSEGMSLVVECDTQDEIDAYWSKLTSDGGLESMCGWLKDKFGVSWQITPSDMKDLVQKPDVMHEMMKMRKLDIAKLRAAAK
;
A
#
# COMPACT_ATOMS: atom_id res chain seq x y z
N MET A 1 11.11 31.19 21.52
CA MET A 1 11.53 29.89 22.06
C MET A 1 10.27 29.02 22.00
N LEU A 2 10.11 28.31 20.90
CA LEU A 2 9.03 27.33 20.71
C LEU A 2 9.59 26.00 21.20
N HIS A 3 9.02 25.46 22.30
CA HIS A 3 9.33 24.14 22.80
C HIS A 3 8.78 23.11 21.80
N GLU A 4 9.68 22.39 21.14
CA GLU A 4 9.37 21.15 20.46
C GLU A 4 8.77 20.17 21.47
N LYS A 5 7.47 19.90 21.37
CA LYS A 5 6.87 18.77 22.05
C LYS A 5 7.18 17.52 21.26
N VAL A 6 8.26 16.84 21.64
CA VAL A 6 8.55 15.49 21.23
C VAL A 6 7.46 14.60 21.80
N TRP A 7 6.73 13.89 20.94
CA TRP A 7 5.72 12.93 21.31
C TRP A 7 6.41 11.71 22.00
N HIS A 8 6.07 11.48 23.28
CA HIS A 8 6.55 10.33 24.04
C HIS A 8 5.39 9.37 24.32
N PRO A 9 5.34 8.20 23.67
CA PRO A 9 4.41 7.13 24.05
C PRO A 9 5.00 6.31 25.19
N ARG A 10 4.77 6.71 26.43
CA ARG A 10 5.02 5.86 27.59
C ARG A 10 3.70 5.58 28.29
N GLU A 11 3.47 4.26 28.51
CA GLU A 11 2.44 3.68 29.36
C GLU A 11 1.01 3.57 28.79
N HIS A 12 0.76 2.57 27.93
CA HIS A 12 -0.55 1.94 27.88
C HIS A 12 -0.47 0.49 27.36
N ASN A 13 -1.22 -0.38 28.00
CA ASN A 13 -1.25 -1.83 27.81
C ASN A 13 -2.00 -2.19 26.51
N TRP A 14 -1.30 -2.60 25.47
CA TRP A 14 -1.84 -2.97 24.16
C TRP A 14 -2.04 -4.49 24.09
N ALA A 15 -3.25 -4.95 24.42
CA ALA A 15 -3.63 -6.32 24.14
C ALA A 15 -4.19 -6.43 22.72
N PHE A 16 -3.44 -7.03 21.81
CA PHE A 16 -3.96 -7.46 20.52
C PHE A 16 -5.01 -8.55 20.75
N ILE A 17 -6.25 -8.31 20.30
CA ILE A 17 -7.27 -9.35 20.25
C ILE A 17 -7.00 -10.20 19.02
N CYS A 18 -6.23 -11.30 19.19
CA CYS A 18 -6.12 -12.35 18.20
C CYS A 18 -7.42 -13.17 18.18
N TYR A 19 -8.14 -13.17 17.09
CA TYR A 19 -9.15 -14.21 16.84
C TYR A 19 -8.44 -15.51 16.49
N THR A 20 -8.34 -16.40 17.46
CA THR A 20 -7.83 -17.77 17.29
C THR A 20 -8.86 -18.62 16.55
N ILE A 21 -8.56 -19.03 15.33
CA ILE A 21 -9.22 -20.18 14.71
C ILE A 21 -8.61 -21.43 15.35
N ASP A 22 -9.46 -22.21 16.05
CA ASP A 22 -9.08 -23.44 16.73
C ASP A 22 -8.49 -24.48 15.77
N SER A 23 -7.14 -24.59 15.77
CA SER A 23 -6.35 -25.44 14.87
C SER A 23 -6.40 -26.95 15.21
N ARG A 24 -7.26 -27.40 16.13
CA ARG A 24 -7.24 -28.78 16.66
C ARG A 24 -8.08 -29.79 15.87
N LYS A 25 -8.71 -29.40 14.75
CA LYS A 25 -9.68 -30.29 14.06
C LYS A 25 -9.28 -30.81 12.67
N THR A 26 -8.07 -30.54 12.16
CA THR A 26 -7.67 -31.11 10.85
C THR A 26 -6.24 -31.61 10.90
N GLY A 27 -6.08 -32.95 10.82
CA GLY A 27 -4.81 -33.68 10.94
C GLY A 27 -3.87 -33.58 9.73
N PHE A 28 -3.58 -32.36 9.22
CA PHE A 28 -2.57 -32.14 8.20
C PHE A 28 -1.30 -31.58 8.84
N ASP A 29 -0.14 -32.13 8.43
CA ASP A 29 1.19 -31.69 8.85
C ASP A 29 1.40 -30.20 8.53
N LYS A 30 1.98 -29.47 9.49
CA LYS A 30 2.27 -28.02 9.40
C LYS A 30 3.12 -27.65 8.18
N THR A 31 4.03 -28.53 7.76
CA THR A 31 4.91 -28.34 6.60
C THR A 31 4.14 -28.41 5.28
N CYS A 32 3.17 -29.34 5.18
CA CYS A 32 2.33 -29.49 3.99
C CYS A 32 1.35 -28.33 3.83
N ARG A 33 0.80 -27.79 4.93
CA ARG A 33 -0.05 -26.58 4.90
C ARG A 33 0.71 -25.35 4.43
N ARG A 34 1.94 -25.16 4.91
CA ARG A 34 2.78 -24.01 4.53
C ARG A 34 3.13 -24.06 3.04
N ALA A 35 3.48 -25.24 2.51
CA ALA A 35 3.78 -25.45 1.10
C ALA A 35 2.54 -25.26 0.20
N VAL A 36 1.36 -25.76 0.60
CA VAL A 36 0.11 -25.62 -0.17
C VAL A 36 -0.40 -24.18 -0.15
N ILE A 37 -0.32 -23.48 0.99
CA ILE A 37 -0.69 -22.05 1.08
C ILE A 37 0.28 -21.22 0.23
N THR A 38 1.59 -21.48 0.29
CA THR A 38 2.58 -20.78 -0.54
C THR A 38 2.37 -21.07 -2.03
N LEU A 39 2.02 -22.31 -2.43
CA LEU A 39 1.73 -22.65 -3.83
C LEU A 39 0.40 -22.06 -4.34
N ILE A 40 -0.59 -21.88 -3.48
CA ILE A 40 -1.87 -21.24 -3.85
C ILE A 40 -1.69 -19.71 -3.94
N ASP A 41 -0.93 -19.10 -3.03
CA ASP A 41 -0.63 -17.66 -3.05
C ASP A 41 0.29 -17.25 -4.22
N THR A 42 1.20 -18.13 -4.67
CA THR A 42 2.01 -17.90 -5.87
C THR A 42 1.25 -18.11 -7.18
N ALA A 43 0.12 -18.85 -7.17
CA ALA A 43 -0.64 -19.16 -8.38
C ALA A 43 -1.67 -18.09 -8.77
N MET A 44 -2.03 -17.16 -7.87
CA MET A 44 -2.95 -16.04 -8.17
C MET A 44 -2.31 -14.73 -7.71
N GLN A 45 -1.72 -14.00 -8.64
CA GLN A 45 -1.31 -12.63 -8.37
C GLN A 45 -2.55 -11.84 -7.91
N LYS A 46 -2.44 -11.19 -6.73
CA LYS A 46 -3.53 -10.35 -6.26
C LYS A 46 -3.74 -9.20 -7.24
N PRO A 47 -4.99 -8.85 -7.58
CA PRO A 47 -5.26 -7.84 -8.61
C PRO A 47 -4.97 -6.41 -8.14
N ILE A 48 -4.49 -6.23 -6.89
CA ILE A 48 -4.13 -4.92 -6.33
C ILE A 48 -2.65 -4.90 -5.93
N TYR A 49 -1.99 -3.79 -6.20
CA TYR A 49 -0.62 -3.52 -5.75
C TYR A 49 -0.32 -2.01 -5.73
N PRO A 50 0.64 -1.56 -4.90
CA PRO A 50 1.05 -0.15 -4.88
C PRO A 50 1.87 0.22 -6.12
N CYS A 51 1.71 1.46 -6.55
CA CYS A 51 2.54 2.10 -7.55
C CYS A 51 3.21 3.35 -6.97
N ILE A 52 4.51 3.43 -7.13
CA ILE A 52 5.36 4.54 -6.71
C ILE A 52 5.67 5.39 -7.96
N TRP A 53 5.42 6.69 -7.88
CA TRP A 53 5.85 7.64 -8.90
C TRP A 53 7.33 7.98 -8.72
N SER A 54 8.14 7.88 -9.75
CA SER A 54 9.56 8.23 -9.73
C SER A 54 9.91 9.34 -10.72
N ASN A 55 11.00 10.03 -10.45
CA ASN A 55 11.55 11.04 -11.36
C ASN A 55 12.47 10.38 -12.42
N ASN A 56 11.90 9.46 -13.22
CA ASN A 56 12.59 8.73 -14.29
C ASN A 56 13.78 7.88 -13.83
N ASN A 57 13.75 7.40 -12.59
CA ASN A 57 14.78 6.57 -11.98
C ASN A 57 14.21 5.27 -11.37
N ALA A 58 13.14 4.73 -11.99
CA ALA A 58 12.45 3.55 -11.49
C ALA A 58 13.36 2.33 -11.32
N LEU A 59 14.28 2.09 -12.25
CA LEU A 59 15.22 0.98 -12.17
C LEU A 59 16.19 1.15 -10.99
N GLU A 60 16.80 2.32 -10.84
CA GLU A 60 17.71 2.64 -9.73
C GLU A 60 17.02 2.42 -8.38
N MET A 61 15.76 2.90 -8.24
CA MET A 61 14.96 2.69 -7.04
C MET A 61 14.69 1.20 -6.79
N ALA A 62 14.32 0.44 -7.81
CA ALA A 62 14.06 -0.99 -7.68
C ALA A 62 15.33 -1.77 -7.28
N GLU A 63 16.49 -1.48 -7.91
CA GLU A 63 17.78 -2.07 -7.54
C GLU A 63 18.15 -1.75 -6.08
N PHE A 64 17.90 -0.52 -5.66
CA PHE A 64 18.09 -0.13 -4.26
C PHE A 64 17.20 -0.97 -3.33
N TYR A 65 15.88 -1.09 -3.58
CA TYR A 65 14.99 -1.87 -2.73
C TYR A 65 15.32 -3.38 -2.74
N VAL A 66 15.76 -3.93 -3.86
CA VAL A 66 16.26 -5.31 -3.93
C VAL A 66 17.51 -5.49 -3.04
N SER A 67 18.36 -4.48 -2.94
CA SER A 67 19.50 -4.53 -2.03
C SER A 67 19.12 -4.38 -0.54
N VAL A 68 17.97 -3.76 -0.25
CA VAL A 68 17.48 -3.45 1.10
C VAL A 68 16.70 -4.60 1.71
N PHE A 69 15.67 -5.09 0.99
CA PHE A 69 14.71 -6.06 1.52
C PHE A 69 15.13 -7.49 1.21
N PRO A 70 14.98 -8.42 2.15
CA PRO A 70 15.15 -9.84 1.86
C PRO A 70 14.05 -10.31 0.91
N ASP A 71 14.35 -11.33 0.09
CA ASP A 71 13.42 -11.93 -0.86
C ASP A 71 12.79 -10.91 -1.85
N ALA A 72 13.54 -9.85 -2.19
CA ALA A 72 13.16 -8.88 -3.19
C ALA A 72 13.86 -9.16 -4.52
N GLU A 73 13.12 -9.02 -5.63
CA GLU A 73 13.64 -9.23 -6.99
C GLU A 73 12.95 -8.32 -8.00
N ILE A 74 13.68 -7.91 -9.05
CA ILE A 74 13.09 -7.23 -10.20
C ILE A 74 12.48 -8.29 -11.13
N VAL A 75 11.18 -8.18 -11.40
CA VAL A 75 10.43 -9.17 -12.20
C VAL A 75 10.06 -8.68 -13.58
N ASP A 76 10.06 -7.36 -13.81
CA ASP A 76 9.78 -6.76 -15.12
C ASP A 76 10.35 -5.35 -15.20
N GLN A 77 10.73 -4.93 -16.41
CA GLN A 77 11.32 -3.62 -16.68
C GLN A 77 11.09 -3.18 -18.11
N ASN A 78 10.70 -1.91 -18.27
CA ASN A 78 10.67 -1.22 -19.55
C ASN A 78 10.96 0.28 -19.37
N SER A 79 10.89 1.06 -20.44
CA SER A 79 11.18 2.51 -20.36
C SER A 79 10.17 3.31 -19.52
N ALA A 80 8.95 2.80 -19.35
CA ALA A 80 7.89 3.49 -18.61
C ALA A 80 7.87 3.10 -17.13
N ALA A 81 8.31 1.88 -16.77
CA ALA A 81 8.16 1.38 -15.41
C ALA A 81 9.10 0.21 -15.10
N THR A 82 9.32 -0.01 -13.81
CA THR A 82 9.98 -1.22 -13.29
C THR A 82 9.06 -1.87 -12.26
N VAL A 83 8.89 -3.18 -12.35
CA VAL A 83 8.14 -3.99 -11.38
C VAL A 83 9.13 -4.80 -10.57
N PHE A 84 9.05 -4.70 -9.27
CA PHE A 84 9.79 -5.55 -8.36
C PHE A 84 8.85 -6.20 -7.34
N THR A 85 9.32 -7.24 -6.70
CA THR A 85 8.58 -7.91 -5.62
C THR A 85 9.36 -7.88 -4.32
N ILE A 86 8.66 -7.89 -3.21
CA ILE A 86 9.19 -8.20 -1.88
C ILE A 86 8.38 -9.37 -1.36
N SER A 87 9.02 -10.51 -1.11
CA SER A 87 8.36 -11.77 -0.72
C SER A 87 7.18 -12.13 -1.65
N GLY A 88 7.37 -11.98 -2.96
CA GLY A 88 6.38 -12.24 -4.00
C GLY A 88 5.29 -11.18 -4.18
N GLN A 89 5.26 -10.12 -3.36
CA GLN A 89 4.27 -9.05 -3.50
C GLN A 89 4.77 -7.97 -4.45
N ARG A 90 3.96 -7.69 -5.49
CA ARG A 90 4.29 -6.71 -6.54
C ARG A 90 4.27 -5.28 -6.02
N ILE A 91 5.25 -4.52 -6.47
CA ILE A 91 5.30 -3.05 -6.36
C ILE A 91 5.73 -2.53 -7.74
N LEU A 92 4.97 -1.58 -8.27
CA LEU A 92 5.29 -0.90 -9.52
C LEU A 92 6.02 0.41 -9.20
N ILE A 93 7.08 0.71 -9.92
CA ILE A 93 7.70 2.05 -9.94
C ILE A 93 7.55 2.62 -11.34
N LEU A 94 6.84 3.75 -11.45
CA LEU A 94 6.55 4.40 -12.72
C LEU A 94 7.56 5.51 -12.99
N ASN A 95 8.11 5.57 -14.20
CA ASN A 95 8.93 6.68 -14.69
C ASN A 95 8.04 7.87 -15.12
N GLY A 96 7.45 8.57 -14.13
CA GLY A 96 6.47 9.62 -14.36
C GLY A 96 7.06 11.05 -14.46
N GLY A 97 8.38 11.20 -14.22
CA GLY A 97 9.04 12.50 -14.18
C GLY A 97 8.87 13.22 -12.85
N ASN A 98 9.16 14.52 -12.81
CA ASN A 98 9.27 15.31 -11.59
C ASN A 98 7.95 15.94 -11.10
N LEU A 99 6.80 15.51 -11.64
CA LEU A 99 5.51 16.12 -11.32
C LEU A 99 5.03 15.78 -9.92
N TYR A 100 5.22 14.51 -9.51
CA TYR A 100 4.82 14.03 -8.21
C TYR A 100 5.99 13.33 -7.49
N ARG A 101 5.90 13.29 -6.16
CA ARG A 101 6.82 12.57 -5.29
C ARG A 101 6.01 11.83 -4.23
N PRO A 102 6.40 10.61 -3.85
CA PRO A 102 5.85 9.93 -2.68
C PRO A 102 6.02 10.78 -1.42
N ASN A 103 5.12 10.57 -0.47
CA ASN A 103 5.17 11.22 0.84
C ASN A 103 4.47 10.32 1.88
N PRO A 104 4.54 10.63 3.19
CA PRO A 104 4.00 9.76 4.23
C PRO A 104 2.47 9.62 4.29
N SER A 105 1.69 10.32 3.45
CA SER A 105 0.23 10.15 3.40
C SER A 105 -0.20 8.72 2.98
N ILE A 106 0.66 8.03 2.20
CA ILE A 106 0.56 6.59 1.99
C ILE A 106 1.95 6.00 2.21
N SER A 107 2.10 5.20 3.26
CA SER A 107 3.32 4.47 3.57
C SER A 107 3.19 3.00 3.21
N LEU A 108 4.31 2.30 3.09
CA LEU A 108 4.38 0.86 2.95
C LEU A 108 4.85 0.26 4.28
N MET A 109 3.98 -0.51 4.95
CA MET A 109 4.36 -1.23 6.16
C MET A 109 4.96 -2.57 5.78
N TYR A 110 6.23 -2.77 6.14
CA TYR A 110 6.92 -4.05 6.03
C TYR A 110 6.80 -4.81 7.33
N LEU A 111 6.23 -6.01 7.27
CA LEU A 111 5.94 -6.86 8.41
C LEU A 111 6.90 -8.06 8.44
N THR A 112 7.56 -8.29 9.57
CA THR A 112 8.47 -9.43 9.77
C THR A 112 8.35 -9.98 11.20
N GLU A 113 8.66 -11.27 11.37
CA GLU A 113 8.80 -11.90 12.69
C GLU A 113 10.21 -11.71 13.28
N ASP A 114 11.19 -11.31 12.45
CA ASP A 114 12.58 -11.13 12.88
C ASP A 114 12.91 -9.64 13.12
N ALA A 115 13.07 -9.27 14.38
CA ALA A 115 13.48 -7.92 14.76
C ALA A 115 14.84 -7.49 14.16
N ASN A 116 15.72 -8.44 13.84
CA ASN A 116 17.01 -8.13 13.20
C ASN A 116 16.80 -7.67 11.74
N ASP A 117 15.77 -8.13 11.06
CA ASP A 117 15.46 -7.66 9.70
C ASP A 117 15.06 -6.18 9.75
N VAL A 118 14.22 -5.78 10.72
CA VAL A 118 13.88 -4.36 10.93
C VAL A 118 15.14 -3.52 11.11
N VAL A 119 16.09 -3.95 11.95
CA VAL A 119 17.35 -3.23 12.19
C VAL A 119 18.20 -3.13 10.92
N LYS A 120 18.33 -4.23 10.16
CA LYS A 120 19.11 -4.27 8.91
C LYS A 120 18.49 -3.38 7.82
N ILE A 121 17.19 -3.50 7.62
CA ILE A 121 16.45 -2.72 6.63
C ILE A 121 16.53 -1.23 6.97
N HIS A 122 16.24 -0.86 8.23
CA HIS A 122 16.35 0.51 8.70
C HIS A 122 17.76 1.09 8.43
N SER A 123 18.81 0.35 8.76
CA SER A 123 20.20 0.82 8.55
C SER A 123 20.53 1.11 7.09
N LYS A 124 19.95 0.35 6.16
CA LYS A 124 20.12 0.54 4.71
C LYS A 124 19.26 1.69 4.16
N LEU A 125 18.06 1.88 4.70
CA LEU A 125 17.19 2.99 4.31
C LEU A 125 17.65 4.35 4.83
N LYS A 126 18.49 4.37 5.89
CA LYS A 126 18.82 5.58 6.65
C LYS A 126 19.60 6.64 5.86
N GLU A 127 20.37 6.28 4.85
CA GLU A 127 21.15 7.23 4.07
C GLU A 127 20.24 8.16 3.24
N GLY A 128 20.29 9.46 3.51
CA GLY A 128 19.46 10.48 2.83
C GLY A 128 17.99 10.44 3.22
N SER A 129 17.65 9.79 4.33
CA SER A 129 16.29 9.62 4.83
C SER A 129 15.91 10.66 5.89
N MET A 130 14.61 10.68 6.23
CA MET A 130 14.05 11.37 7.39
C MET A 130 13.39 10.34 8.31
N GLU A 131 13.83 10.25 9.56
CA GLU A 131 13.15 9.43 10.56
C GLU A 131 11.88 10.12 11.03
N LEU A 132 10.73 9.48 10.86
CA LEU A 132 9.43 9.92 11.36
C LEU A 132 9.16 9.35 12.75
N MET A 133 9.55 8.08 12.98
CA MET A 133 9.62 7.46 14.31
C MET A 133 10.95 6.68 14.43
N PRO A 134 11.73 6.92 15.48
CA PRO A 134 13.03 6.26 15.67
C PRO A 134 12.93 4.75 15.70
N LEU A 135 14.02 4.08 15.33
CA LEU A 135 14.16 2.62 15.50
C LEU A 135 14.24 2.27 16.99
N ASP A 136 13.14 1.81 17.56
CA ASP A 136 13.06 1.45 18.99
C ASP A 136 12.04 0.33 19.24
N SER A 137 11.87 -0.03 20.51
CA SER A 137 10.79 -0.88 21.01
C SER A 137 9.60 0.01 21.38
N TYR A 138 8.42 -0.36 20.91
CA TYR A 138 7.16 0.34 21.19
C TYR A 138 6.15 -0.62 21.79
N PRO A 139 5.13 -0.13 22.51
CA PRO A 139 4.11 -1.00 23.12
C PRO A 139 3.42 -1.95 22.12
N PHE A 140 3.37 -1.57 20.84
CA PHE A 140 2.71 -2.33 19.78
C PHE A 140 3.67 -3.17 18.95
N SER A 141 5.00 -3.04 19.09
CA SER A 141 5.98 -3.82 18.35
C SER A 141 7.31 -3.90 19.10
N PRO A 142 7.90 -5.10 19.25
CA PRO A 142 9.23 -5.27 19.87
C PRO A 142 10.34 -4.49 19.16
N LYS A 143 10.19 -4.26 17.85
CA LYS A 143 11.08 -3.42 17.06
C LYS A 143 10.30 -2.76 15.94
N TYR A 144 10.28 -1.44 15.92
CA TYR A 144 9.58 -0.63 14.94
C TYR A 144 10.43 0.57 14.53
N SER A 145 10.22 1.04 13.32
CA SER A 145 10.71 2.32 12.82
C SER A 145 9.79 2.83 11.74
N TRP A 146 9.66 4.15 11.64
CA TRP A 146 9.00 4.82 10.53
C TRP A 146 9.96 5.81 9.89
N ILE A 147 10.24 5.62 8.60
CA ILE A 147 11.29 6.34 7.88
C ILE A 147 10.82 6.72 6.48
N GLU A 148 11.00 7.96 6.08
CA GLU A 148 10.91 8.41 4.69
C GLU A 148 12.29 8.28 4.06
N ASP A 149 12.44 7.45 3.03
CA ASP A 149 13.73 7.21 2.38
C ASP A 149 14.15 8.36 1.45
N ARG A 150 15.35 8.26 0.88
CA ARG A 150 15.91 9.26 -0.04
C ARG A 150 15.04 9.58 -1.27
N TYR A 151 14.13 8.67 -1.64
CA TYR A 151 13.21 8.85 -2.76
C TYR A 151 11.86 9.43 -2.32
N GLY A 152 11.62 9.60 -1.03
CA GLY A 152 10.36 10.08 -0.45
C GLY A 152 9.36 8.97 -0.16
N VAL A 153 9.74 7.70 -0.39
CA VAL A 153 8.87 6.58 -0.03
C VAL A 153 8.90 6.37 1.48
N SER A 154 7.73 6.35 2.06
CA SER A 154 7.55 6.19 3.50
C SER A 154 7.41 4.72 3.87
N TRP A 155 8.34 4.22 4.69
CA TRP A 155 8.39 2.83 5.14
C TRP A 155 8.11 2.74 6.64
N GLN A 156 7.16 1.91 7.02
CA GLN A 156 6.94 1.48 8.39
C GLN A 156 7.49 0.06 8.54
N LEU A 157 8.52 -0.09 9.35
CA LEU A 157 9.17 -1.39 9.60
C LEU A 157 8.64 -1.94 10.91
N TYR A 158 7.97 -3.09 10.88
CA TYR A 158 7.24 -3.62 12.02
C TYR A 158 7.61 -5.08 12.31
N THR A 159 7.92 -5.36 13.57
CA THR A 159 8.07 -6.74 14.05
C THR A 159 6.78 -7.19 14.74
N GLY A 160 6.23 -8.32 14.31
CA GLY A 160 5.04 -8.94 14.90
C GLY A 160 5.07 -10.45 14.80
N ASP A 161 4.02 -11.10 15.28
CA ASP A 161 3.92 -12.56 15.29
C ASP A 161 3.70 -13.10 13.88
N ALA A 162 4.44 -14.14 13.49
CA ALA A 162 4.36 -14.78 12.17
C ALA A 162 2.94 -15.23 11.80
N GLU A 163 2.15 -15.67 12.77
CA GLU A 163 0.77 -16.14 12.57
C GLU A 163 -0.18 -15.01 12.10
N ASN A 164 0.18 -13.76 12.38
CA ASN A 164 -0.61 -12.57 12.03
C ASN A 164 -0.15 -11.93 10.71
N ILE A 165 1.02 -12.30 10.18
CA ILE A 165 1.58 -11.74 8.96
C ILE A 165 1.00 -12.49 7.75
N ILE A 166 -0.12 -12.01 7.23
CA ILE A 166 -0.78 -12.57 6.04
C ILE A 166 -0.35 -11.88 4.74
N GLN A 167 0.32 -10.76 4.85
CA GLN A 167 0.89 -9.95 3.75
C GLN A 167 2.12 -9.22 4.27
N LYS A 168 3.25 -9.34 3.58
CA LYS A 168 4.55 -8.78 4.06
C LYS A 168 4.67 -7.27 3.86
N VAL A 169 4.11 -6.75 2.78
CA VAL A 169 4.11 -5.30 2.48
C VAL A 169 2.67 -4.83 2.38
N VAL A 170 2.27 -3.92 3.26
CA VAL A 170 0.89 -3.42 3.36
C VAL A 170 0.86 -1.91 3.15
N PRO A 171 0.20 -1.40 2.11
CA PRO A 171 -0.03 0.03 1.99
C PRO A 171 -0.89 0.53 3.15
N THR A 172 -0.43 1.60 3.79
CA THR A 172 -1.08 2.23 4.94
C THR A 172 -1.46 3.66 4.59
N ILE A 173 -2.75 3.94 4.57
CA ILE A 173 -3.30 5.26 4.24
C ILE A 173 -3.41 6.07 5.53
N MET A 174 -2.96 7.32 5.51
CA MET A 174 -3.13 8.24 6.63
C MET A 174 -4.15 9.32 6.26
N CYS A 175 -5.26 9.33 6.97
CA CYS A 175 -6.30 10.34 6.84
C CYS A 175 -5.89 11.61 7.61
N ILE A 176 -5.51 12.64 6.86
CA ILE A 176 -4.96 13.92 7.35
C ILE A 176 -5.79 15.09 6.86
N GLY A 177 -5.60 16.26 7.46
CA GLY A 177 -6.27 17.50 7.05
C GLY A 177 -7.79 17.35 7.04
N LEU A 178 -8.43 17.57 5.89
CA LEU A 178 -9.89 17.43 5.73
C LEU A 178 -10.39 15.98 5.85
N ASN A 179 -9.50 14.99 5.77
CA ASN A 179 -9.84 13.58 5.93
C ASN A 179 -9.58 13.07 7.35
N ASN A 180 -8.99 13.86 8.25
CA ASN A 180 -8.82 13.43 9.64
C ASN A 180 -10.16 13.10 10.30
N GLY A 181 -10.23 11.95 10.99
CA GLY A 181 -11.45 11.40 11.59
C GLY A 181 -12.35 10.65 10.59
N ARG A 182 -11.94 10.50 9.33
CA ARG A 182 -12.73 9.83 8.29
C ARG A 182 -12.20 8.45 7.88
N ALA A 183 -11.18 7.91 8.57
CA ALA A 183 -10.59 6.61 8.21
C ALA A 183 -11.64 5.48 8.18
N GLU A 184 -12.60 5.47 9.11
CA GLU A 184 -13.69 4.48 9.08
C GLU A 184 -14.65 4.67 7.88
N GLU A 185 -14.91 5.91 7.46
CA GLU A 185 -15.69 6.20 6.26
C GLU A 185 -14.96 5.70 5.00
N VAL A 186 -13.65 5.91 4.92
CA VAL A 186 -12.79 5.40 3.83
C VAL A 186 -12.88 3.88 3.75
N MET A 187 -12.71 3.17 4.87
CA MET A 187 -12.81 1.71 4.90
C MET A 187 -14.20 1.23 4.44
N LYS A 188 -15.27 1.83 4.96
CA LYS A 188 -16.66 1.48 4.56
C LYS A 188 -16.88 1.73 3.07
N PHE A 189 -16.36 2.82 2.56
CA PHE A 189 -16.47 3.13 1.13
C PHE A 189 -15.74 2.08 0.29
N TYR A 190 -14.46 1.78 0.55
CA TYR A 190 -13.72 0.83 -0.26
C TYR A 190 -14.29 -0.59 -0.17
N THR A 191 -14.72 -1.02 1.01
CA THR A 191 -15.37 -2.33 1.17
C THR A 191 -16.74 -2.41 0.48
N SER A 192 -17.38 -1.29 0.17
CA SER A 192 -18.61 -1.22 -0.65
C SER A 192 -18.33 -1.18 -2.16
N VAL A 193 -17.16 -0.68 -2.56
CA VAL A 193 -16.74 -0.60 -3.97
C VAL A 193 -16.30 -1.95 -4.50
N PHE A 194 -15.43 -2.65 -3.76
CA PHE A 194 -14.74 -3.85 -4.21
C PHE A 194 -15.36 -5.11 -3.61
N PRO A 195 -15.49 -6.20 -4.38
CA PRO A 195 -15.90 -7.51 -3.84
C PRO A 195 -14.78 -8.16 -3.01
N ARG A 196 -15.09 -9.27 -2.36
CA ARG A 196 -14.17 -10.01 -1.47
C ARG A 196 -13.47 -9.08 -0.48
N SER A 197 -14.27 -8.25 0.19
CA SER A 197 -13.84 -7.22 1.12
C SER A 197 -14.24 -7.59 2.55
N GLU A 198 -13.38 -7.20 3.49
CA GLU A 198 -13.55 -7.52 4.92
C GLU A 198 -13.00 -6.38 5.75
N MET A 199 -13.77 -5.86 6.72
CA MET A 199 -13.25 -5.02 7.79
C MET A 199 -12.66 -5.93 8.87
N ARG A 200 -11.41 -5.65 9.28
CA ARG A 200 -10.68 -6.43 10.28
C ARG A 200 -10.51 -5.65 11.59
N GLY A 201 -9.35 -5.79 12.23
CA GLY A 201 -9.06 -5.11 13.49
C GLY A 201 -9.17 -3.59 13.39
N ILE A 202 -9.81 -2.98 14.39
CA ILE A 202 -9.90 -1.53 14.52
C ILE A 202 -9.45 -1.15 15.93
N LEU A 203 -8.43 -0.30 16.02
CA LEU A 203 -7.95 0.32 17.22
C LEU A 203 -8.26 1.82 17.17
N ARG A 204 -8.84 2.35 18.24
CA ARG A 204 -9.25 3.75 18.29
C ARG A 204 -8.46 4.51 19.35
N TYR A 205 -8.27 5.78 19.09
CA TYR A 205 -7.77 6.73 20.08
C TYR A 205 -8.77 6.86 21.25
N THR A 206 -8.23 6.97 22.46
CA THR A 206 -9.01 7.20 23.69
C THR A 206 -9.16 8.69 24.00
N GLY A 207 -8.30 9.52 23.40
CA GLY A 207 -8.16 10.96 23.65
C GLY A 207 -6.95 11.30 24.53
N GLU A 208 -6.33 10.30 25.17
CA GLU A 208 -5.12 10.51 25.99
C GLU A 208 -3.86 10.69 25.13
N GLU A 209 -3.92 10.25 23.87
CA GLU A 209 -2.81 10.26 22.89
C GLU A 209 -2.70 11.58 22.10
N GLY A 210 -3.55 12.56 22.41
CA GLY A 210 -3.56 13.86 21.74
C GLY A 210 -4.40 13.92 20.46
N GLU A 211 -5.05 12.82 20.10
CA GLU A 211 -6.02 12.71 19.02
C GLU A 211 -7.46 12.72 19.57
N ALA A 212 -8.44 13.01 18.71
CA ALA A 212 -9.84 12.98 19.12
C ALA A 212 -10.29 11.55 19.49
N PRO A 213 -11.00 11.36 20.62
CA PRO A 213 -11.50 10.05 21.01
C PRO A 213 -12.39 9.47 19.90
N GLY A 214 -12.16 8.19 19.59
CA GLY A 214 -12.92 7.48 18.58
C GLY A 214 -12.33 7.53 17.15
N ASN A 215 -11.40 8.46 16.87
CA ASN A 215 -10.60 8.42 15.64
C ASN A 215 -9.83 7.09 15.54
N ILE A 216 -9.54 6.66 14.34
CA ILE A 216 -8.82 5.41 14.09
C ILE A 216 -7.34 5.63 14.34
N MET A 217 -6.79 4.96 15.36
CA MET A 217 -5.34 4.91 15.58
C MET A 217 -4.66 3.97 14.60
N HIS A 218 -5.29 2.81 14.37
CA HIS A 218 -4.86 1.82 13.39
C HIS A 218 -6.04 0.92 13.04
N ALA A 219 -6.21 0.63 11.77
CA ALA A 219 -7.18 -0.37 11.34
C ALA A 219 -6.68 -1.13 10.11
N GLU A 220 -7.18 -2.36 9.99
CA GLU A 220 -6.93 -3.26 8.89
C GLU A 220 -8.23 -3.58 8.15
N PHE A 221 -8.17 -3.64 6.84
CA PHE A 221 -9.27 -4.10 6.00
C PHE A 221 -8.75 -4.74 4.72
N LYS A 222 -9.56 -5.59 4.11
CA LYS A 222 -9.26 -6.18 2.81
C LYS A 222 -10.23 -5.68 1.75
N ILE A 223 -9.72 -5.52 0.55
CA ILE A 223 -10.46 -5.35 -0.70
C ILE A 223 -9.85 -6.27 -1.75
N LEU A 224 -10.67 -7.01 -2.50
CA LEU A 224 -10.18 -8.03 -3.46
C LEU A 224 -9.15 -8.99 -2.83
N ASP A 225 -9.35 -9.38 -1.57
CA ASP A 225 -8.43 -10.17 -0.74
C ASP A 225 -7.06 -9.53 -0.46
N TYR A 226 -6.83 -8.28 -0.87
CA TYR A 226 -5.61 -7.52 -0.61
C TYR A 226 -5.74 -6.71 0.68
N LEU A 227 -4.76 -6.85 1.58
CA LEU A 227 -4.75 -6.15 2.87
C LEU A 227 -4.30 -4.70 2.68
N LEU A 228 -5.05 -3.79 3.28
CA LEU A 228 -4.71 -2.38 3.45
C LEU A 228 -4.80 -2.02 4.93
N MET A 229 -4.02 -1.03 5.33
CA MET A 229 -4.08 -0.42 6.64
C MET A 229 -4.46 1.05 6.53
N ILE A 230 -5.02 1.61 7.60
CA ILE A 230 -5.44 3.01 7.62
C ILE A 230 -5.37 3.57 9.04
N MET A 231 -5.09 4.88 9.13
CA MET A 231 -5.08 5.62 10.39
C MET A 231 -5.60 7.05 10.18
N ASP A 232 -6.07 7.68 11.23
CA ASP A 232 -6.33 9.11 11.32
C ASP A 232 -5.13 9.82 11.95
N SER A 233 -4.85 11.07 11.53
CA SER A 233 -3.90 11.95 12.20
C SER A 233 -4.35 13.40 12.14
N SER A 234 -4.47 14.04 13.30
CA SER A 234 -4.77 15.47 13.43
C SER A 234 -3.51 16.35 13.42
N TYR A 235 -2.34 15.71 13.38
CA TYR A 235 -1.09 16.49 13.35
C TYR A 235 -1.04 17.37 12.09
N PRO A 236 -0.54 18.62 12.19
CA PRO A 236 -0.44 19.50 11.03
C PRO A 236 0.72 19.06 10.12
N HIS A 237 0.41 18.12 9.22
CA HIS A 237 1.37 17.66 8.21
C HIS A 237 1.53 18.70 7.11
N ASN A 238 2.73 18.75 6.52
CA ASN A 238 3.07 19.61 5.38
C ASN A 238 2.94 18.90 4.03
N PHE A 239 2.21 17.79 3.99
CA PHE A 239 1.94 16.99 2.80
C PHE A 239 0.45 16.59 2.76
N GLU A 240 0.00 16.19 1.58
CA GLU A 240 -1.36 15.71 1.31
C GLU A 240 -1.29 14.42 0.48
N LEU A 241 -2.43 13.73 0.35
CA LEU A 241 -2.59 12.61 -0.59
C LEU A 241 -2.32 13.11 -2.02
N SER A 242 -1.47 12.39 -2.73
CA SER A 242 -1.04 12.77 -4.08
C SER A 242 -0.85 11.53 -4.96
N GLU A 243 -0.58 11.78 -6.24
CA GLU A 243 -0.26 10.73 -7.22
C GLU A 243 1.14 10.13 -7.00
N GLY A 244 1.93 10.66 -6.06
CA GLY A 244 3.23 10.09 -5.67
C GLY A 244 3.16 8.63 -5.22
N MET A 245 2.02 8.26 -4.62
CA MET A 245 1.65 6.88 -4.33
C MET A 245 0.23 6.62 -4.82
N SER A 246 0.00 5.51 -5.50
CA SER A 246 -1.31 5.09 -5.97
C SER A 246 -1.51 3.58 -5.80
N LEU A 247 -2.75 3.13 -5.90
CA LEU A 247 -3.11 1.72 -5.90
C LEU A 247 -3.56 1.32 -7.31
N VAL A 248 -2.88 0.35 -7.90
CA VAL A 248 -3.28 -0.26 -9.17
C VAL A 248 -4.30 -1.35 -8.91
N VAL A 249 -5.38 -1.39 -9.69
CA VAL A 249 -6.38 -2.46 -9.69
C VAL A 249 -6.46 -3.04 -11.08
N GLU A 250 -6.09 -4.30 -11.22
CA GLU A 250 -6.21 -5.04 -12.47
C GLU A 250 -7.61 -5.63 -12.61
N CYS A 251 -8.24 -5.44 -13.76
CA CYS A 251 -9.59 -5.88 -14.10
C CYS A 251 -9.55 -6.84 -15.30
N ASP A 252 -10.27 -7.95 -15.18
CA ASP A 252 -10.36 -8.95 -16.26
C ASP A 252 -11.38 -8.54 -17.34
N THR A 253 -12.36 -7.73 -16.97
CA THR A 253 -13.50 -7.34 -17.83
C THR A 253 -13.70 -5.84 -17.88
N GLN A 254 -14.35 -5.36 -18.96
CA GLN A 254 -14.76 -3.97 -19.07
C GLN A 254 -15.80 -3.58 -18.00
N ASP A 255 -16.69 -4.50 -17.64
CA ASP A 255 -17.72 -4.26 -16.61
C ASP A 255 -17.07 -3.98 -15.24
N GLU A 256 -15.97 -4.65 -14.90
CA GLU A 256 -15.20 -4.35 -13.67
C GLU A 256 -14.59 -2.95 -13.74
N ILE A 257 -13.92 -2.60 -14.85
CA ILE A 257 -13.37 -1.25 -15.06
C ILE A 257 -14.49 -0.22 -14.89
N ASP A 258 -15.62 -0.41 -15.56
CA ASP A 258 -16.74 0.54 -15.55
C ASP A 258 -17.33 0.68 -14.14
N ALA A 259 -17.51 -0.43 -13.43
CA ALA A 259 -18.05 -0.43 -12.07
C ALA A 259 -17.13 0.27 -11.06
N TYR A 260 -15.82 -0.07 -11.05
CA TYR A 260 -14.87 0.57 -10.12
C TYR A 260 -14.65 2.03 -10.46
N TRP A 261 -14.50 2.35 -11.75
CA TRP A 261 -14.36 3.73 -12.21
C TRP A 261 -15.53 4.59 -11.76
N SER A 262 -16.76 4.16 -12.06
CA SER A 262 -17.96 4.90 -11.72
C SER A 262 -18.12 5.14 -10.22
N LYS A 263 -17.83 4.14 -9.40
CA LYS A 263 -17.93 4.25 -7.93
C LYS A 263 -16.83 5.14 -7.35
N LEU A 264 -15.60 4.97 -7.78
CA LEU A 264 -14.45 5.72 -7.24
C LEU A 264 -14.49 7.20 -7.65
N THR A 265 -15.05 7.52 -8.84
CA THR A 265 -15.19 8.91 -9.30
C THR A 265 -16.48 9.58 -8.82
N SER A 266 -17.36 8.85 -8.10
CA SER A 266 -18.58 9.43 -7.52
C SER A 266 -18.27 10.40 -6.38
N ASP A 267 -19.27 11.24 -6.05
CA ASP A 267 -19.30 12.08 -4.84
C ASP A 267 -18.08 13.00 -4.65
N GLY A 268 -17.48 13.48 -5.75
CA GLY A 268 -16.34 14.40 -5.73
C GLY A 268 -15.02 13.77 -6.14
N GLY A 269 -15.00 12.50 -6.57
CA GLY A 269 -13.82 11.91 -7.22
C GLY A 269 -13.53 12.56 -8.57
N LEU A 270 -12.28 12.47 -9.02
CA LEU A 270 -11.77 13.15 -10.22
C LEU A 270 -11.19 12.14 -11.20
N GLU A 271 -11.65 12.20 -12.44
CA GLU A 271 -11.07 11.42 -13.53
C GLU A 271 -9.75 12.04 -14.01
N SER A 272 -8.74 11.21 -14.28
CA SER A 272 -7.52 11.59 -14.96
C SER A 272 -7.29 10.73 -16.19
N MET A 273 -6.11 10.81 -16.81
CA MET A 273 -5.77 10.12 -18.07
C MET A 273 -5.24 8.71 -17.80
N CYS A 274 -5.30 7.84 -18.81
CA CYS A 274 -4.61 6.54 -18.82
C CYS A 274 -5.05 5.57 -17.71
N GLY A 275 -6.33 5.60 -17.31
CA GLY A 275 -6.84 4.76 -16.23
C GLY A 275 -6.64 5.31 -14.83
N TRP A 276 -6.07 6.50 -14.69
CA TRP A 276 -5.89 7.17 -13.40
C TRP A 276 -7.13 7.93 -12.98
N LEU A 277 -7.38 7.92 -11.67
CA LEU A 277 -8.41 8.73 -11.02
C LEU A 277 -7.99 9.05 -9.58
N LYS A 278 -8.62 10.06 -8.98
CA LYS A 278 -8.66 10.28 -7.53
C LYS A 278 -10.06 10.00 -7.02
N ASP A 279 -10.17 9.33 -5.90
CA ASP A 279 -11.45 9.21 -5.23
C ASP A 279 -11.80 10.47 -4.42
N LYS A 280 -12.98 10.47 -3.81
CA LYS A 280 -13.47 11.60 -3.01
C LYS A 280 -12.67 11.92 -1.75
N PHE A 281 -11.73 11.04 -1.37
CA PHE A 281 -10.80 11.25 -0.26
C PHE A 281 -9.42 11.71 -0.74
N GLY A 282 -9.19 11.73 -2.06
CA GLY A 282 -7.93 12.14 -2.67
C GLY A 282 -6.93 11.02 -2.87
N VAL A 283 -7.29 9.76 -2.58
CA VAL A 283 -6.44 8.60 -2.88
C VAL A 283 -6.41 8.39 -4.39
N SER A 284 -5.22 8.21 -4.93
CA SER A 284 -4.99 7.96 -6.35
C SER A 284 -5.08 6.47 -6.68
N TRP A 285 -5.82 6.16 -7.72
CA TRP A 285 -6.05 4.80 -8.23
C TRP A 285 -5.70 4.71 -9.71
N GLN A 286 -5.29 3.52 -10.13
CA GLN A 286 -5.13 3.14 -11.53
C GLN A 286 -6.03 1.92 -11.79
N ILE A 287 -7.05 2.07 -12.63
CA ILE A 287 -7.96 0.99 -13.00
C ILE A 287 -7.56 0.51 -14.39
N THR A 288 -6.97 -0.68 -14.47
CA THR A 288 -6.31 -1.17 -15.68
C THR A 288 -6.78 -2.57 -16.08
N PRO A 289 -6.72 -2.93 -17.36
CA PRO A 289 -6.86 -4.33 -17.77
C PRO A 289 -5.78 -5.23 -17.14
N SER A 290 -6.11 -6.47 -16.81
CA SER A 290 -5.16 -7.44 -16.23
C SER A 290 -4.04 -7.84 -17.21
N ASP A 291 -4.27 -7.72 -18.53
CA ASP A 291 -3.29 -7.93 -19.60
C ASP A 291 -2.53 -6.65 -20.00
N MET A 292 -2.62 -5.57 -19.20
CA MET A 292 -1.97 -4.29 -19.51
C MET A 292 -0.47 -4.43 -19.73
N LYS A 293 0.21 -5.29 -18.95
CA LYS A 293 1.65 -5.56 -19.10
C LYS A 293 2.03 -5.95 -20.53
N ASP A 294 1.24 -6.83 -21.17
CA ASP A 294 1.49 -7.30 -22.51
C ASP A 294 1.06 -6.27 -23.57
N LEU A 295 -0.04 -5.58 -23.30
CA LEU A 295 -0.58 -4.55 -24.18
C LEU A 295 0.39 -3.37 -24.36
N VAL A 296 0.98 -2.85 -23.28
CA VAL A 296 1.88 -1.67 -23.34
C VAL A 296 3.22 -1.93 -24.04
N GLN A 297 3.55 -3.18 -24.36
CA GLN A 297 4.70 -3.51 -25.20
C GLN A 297 4.51 -3.05 -26.65
N LYS A 298 3.30 -2.71 -27.07
CA LYS A 298 2.96 -2.25 -28.41
C LYS A 298 2.88 -0.72 -28.43
N PRO A 299 3.68 -0.02 -29.28
CA PRO A 299 3.67 1.45 -29.35
C PRO A 299 2.30 2.07 -29.64
N ASP A 300 1.50 1.42 -30.49
CA ASP A 300 0.17 1.91 -30.85
C ASP A 300 -0.81 1.83 -29.68
N VAL A 301 -0.66 0.85 -28.78
CA VAL A 301 -1.45 0.75 -27.55
C VAL A 301 -1.15 1.91 -26.62
N MET A 302 0.12 2.25 -26.43
CA MET A 302 0.50 3.43 -25.61
C MET A 302 -0.11 4.71 -26.17
N HIS A 303 -0.04 4.89 -27.51
CA HIS A 303 -0.64 6.05 -28.15
C HIS A 303 -2.17 6.09 -27.98
N GLU A 304 -2.85 4.95 -28.06
CA GLU A 304 -4.30 4.88 -27.86
C GLU A 304 -4.69 5.09 -26.38
N MET A 305 -3.94 4.49 -25.45
CA MET A 305 -4.11 4.65 -24.01
C MET A 305 -4.03 6.14 -23.59
N MET A 306 -3.08 6.89 -24.13
CA MET A 306 -2.89 8.31 -23.82
C MET A 306 -4.05 9.21 -24.24
N LYS A 307 -4.98 8.73 -25.07
CA LYS A 307 -6.20 9.44 -25.46
C LYS A 307 -7.38 9.18 -24.51
N MET A 308 -7.25 8.20 -23.62
CA MET A 308 -8.33 7.74 -22.76
C MET A 308 -8.19 8.28 -21.35
N ARG A 309 -9.31 8.55 -20.70
CA ARG A 309 -9.40 8.64 -19.24
C ARG A 309 -9.66 7.25 -18.67
N LYS A 310 -10.91 6.81 -18.67
CA LYS A 310 -11.27 5.41 -18.40
C LYS A 310 -10.81 4.54 -19.57
N LEU A 311 -10.12 3.44 -19.26
CA LEU A 311 -9.60 2.53 -20.28
C LEU A 311 -10.71 1.68 -20.90
N ASP A 312 -10.61 1.49 -22.22
CA ASP A 312 -11.48 0.65 -23.04
C ASP A 312 -10.66 -0.54 -23.55
N ILE A 313 -10.92 -1.72 -22.95
CA ILE A 313 -10.18 -2.96 -23.27
C ILE A 313 -10.24 -3.30 -24.77
N ALA A 314 -11.42 -3.13 -25.39
CA ALA A 314 -11.61 -3.49 -26.79
C ALA A 314 -10.75 -2.60 -27.70
N LYS A 315 -10.68 -1.29 -27.42
CA LYS A 315 -9.85 -0.35 -28.19
C LYS A 315 -8.36 -0.62 -27.99
N LEU A 316 -7.92 -0.88 -26.74
CA LEU A 316 -6.52 -1.21 -26.46
C LEU A 316 -6.10 -2.49 -27.17
N ARG A 317 -6.93 -3.54 -27.12
CA ARG A 317 -6.67 -4.80 -27.85
C ARG A 317 -6.75 -4.67 -29.37
N ALA A 318 -7.57 -3.75 -29.89
CA ALA A 318 -7.59 -3.46 -31.32
C ALA A 318 -6.31 -2.76 -31.77
N ALA A 319 -5.76 -1.84 -30.97
CA ALA A 319 -4.49 -1.17 -31.23
C ALA A 319 -3.26 -2.10 -31.10
N ALA A 320 -3.39 -3.25 -30.48
CA ALA A 320 -2.32 -4.24 -30.32
C ALA A 320 -2.14 -5.16 -31.54
N LYS A 321 -3.08 -5.14 -32.50
CA LYS A 321 -3.08 -5.96 -33.73
C LYS A 321 -2.21 -5.34 -34.81
#